data_0e1fff0f4518c718e4be7e662aee75ce
#
_entry.id   0e1fff0f4518c718e4be7e662aee75ce
#
_cell.length_a   1.000
_cell.length_b   1.000
_cell.length_c   1.000
_cell.angle_alpha   90.00
_cell.angle_beta   90.00
_cell.angle_gamma   90.00
#
_symmetry.space_group_name_H-M   'P 1'
#
loop_
_entity.id
_entity.type
_entity.pdbx_description
1 polymer ?
#
loop_
_entity_poly.entity_id
_entity_poly.type
_entity_poly.pdbx_seq_one_letter_code
_entity_poly.pdbx_strand_id
1 'polypeptide(L)'
;RAATIRGLLEPLRSAFFFDMSEIEGELQFFPVDATPVARAPTSDLGAHSFGTDRPAPYETKRISDVELPRQVTVQHMDPARDYQVNSQRSRRSTVNSNSDLSVDLPIVLEASEGKAIAEQMVSMARLRRNDVITSLPIDYLHVEPGNKIVAELADGKDRVLRVVRKENRLPRSIYLECETDGAAVLSKSATAAAAPVPSQEVHLPGVTVAHLMDLPILRDGDESSSIYVVANGASQGWRGAVLYRSLDGGTNYDSLTDLTDGAVIGTIAEALGAASAEYWDRANTIIVELLSSADTLESVSELQLLNGANGCLIGDEIVQFQTATLVAPGTYELSGLLRGRKGTEDKIAGHTSGERFVLLSGLLGVVRQELPISELGATRQYRAVSVGTLLADAPTQVFTYTARALQPYSVVHVKGNRDGGGDLSISWIRRSRLDAQWLDHIDVPLGETEEAYQIDIMSGATVVRTIAVSAPSATYTAEEQAADFG
;
A
#
# COMPACT_ATOMS: atom_id res chain seq x y z
N ARG A 1 -33.98 4.92 20.95
CA ARG A 1 -33.38 6.29 20.96
C ARG A 1 -34.00 7.05 19.80
N ALA A 2 -34.48 8.26 20.04
CA ALA A 2 -34.98 9.14 18.97
C ALA A 2 -33.78 9.52 18.09
N ALA A 3 -33.78 9.07 16.84
CA ALA A 3 -32.79 9.47 15.86
C ALA A 3 -33.17 10.85 15.29
N THR A 4 -32.19 11.70 15.03
CA THR A 4 -32.42 12.93 14.30
C THR A 4 -32.72 12.60 12.83
N ILE A 5 -33.51 13.43 12.14
CA ILE A 5 -33.82 13.26 10.71
C ILE A 5 -32.51 13.13 9.90
N ARG A 6 -31.51 13.92 10.22
CA ARG A 6 -30.19 13.82 9.59
C ARG A 6 -29.54 12.45 9.81
N GLY A 7 -29.62 11.90 11.02
CA GLY A 7 -29.05 10.58 11.33
C GLY A 7 -29.75 9.43 10.59
N LEU A 8 -31.01 9.60 10.16
CA LEU A 8 -31.73 8.64 9.33
C LEU A 8 -31.39 8.79 7.83
N LEU A 9 -31.14 10.01 7.37
CA LEU A 9 -30.86 10.28 5.95
C LEU A 9 -29.40 10.02 5.58
N GLU A 10 -28.44 10.18 6.48
CA GLU A 10 -27.00 10.03 6.19
C GLU A 10 -26.61 8.64 5.67
N PRO A 11 -27.11 7.52 6.25
CA PRO A 11 -26.87 6.19 5.69
C PRO A 11 -27.46 6.02 4.28
N LEU A 12 -28.66 6.54 4.04
CA LEU A 12 -29.31 6.49 2.73
C LEU A 12 -28.55 7.32 1.70
N ARG A 13 -28.08 8.51 2.08
CA ARG A 13 -27.24 9.36 1.26
C ARG A 13 -25.96 8.60 0.83
N SER A 14 -25.32 7.92 1.77
CA SER A 14 -24.11 7.15 1.51
C SER A 14 -24.36 5.93 0.63
N ALA A 15 -25.51 5.25 0.79
CA ALA A 15 -25.86 4.06 0.03
C ALA A 15 -26.32 4.38 -1.41
N PHE A 16 -27.11 5.44 -1.57
CA PHE A 16 -27.76 5.79 -2.85
C PHE A 16 -27.13 6.98 -3.57
N PHE A 17 -26.02 7.50 -3.06
CA PHE A 17 -25.20 8.53 -3.71
C PHE A 17 -26.00 9.77 -4.14
N PHE A 18 -26.79 10.35 -3.23
CA PHE A 18 -27.41 11.64 -3.42
C PHE A 18 -26.85 12.66 -2.44
N ASP A 19 -26.97 13.94 -2.77
CA ASP A 19 -26.66 15.03 -1.86
C ASP A 19 -27.92 15.77 -1.47
N MET A 20 -27.84 16.56 -0.39
CA MET A 20 -28.92 17.36 0.14
C MET A 20 -28.42 18.78 0.39
N SER A 21 -29.19 19.75 -0.03
CA SER A 21 -28.95 21.18 0.29
C SER A 21 -30.25 21.84 0.69
N GLU A 22 -30.15 22.76 1.64
CA GLU A 22 -31.27 23.64 1.98
C GLU A 22 -31.20 24.85 1.08
N ILE A 23 -32.26 25.06 0.26
CA ILE A 23 -32.37 26.13 -0.69
C ILE A 23 -33.72 26.78 -0.44
N GLU A 24 -33.74 28.08 -0.14
CA GLU A 24 -34.96 28.85 0.13
C GLU A 24 -35.87 28.30 1.25
N GLY A 25 -35.26 27.60 2.23
CA GLY A 25 -35.99 26.98 3.35
C GLY A 25 -36.56 25.58 3.02
N GLU A 26 -36.31 25.06 1.85
CA GLU A 26 -36.70 23.70 1.44
C GLU A 26 -35.48 22.80 1.32
N LEU A 27 -35.63 21.52 1.72
CA LEU A 27 -34.59 20.51 1.56
C LEU A 27 -34.69 19.88 0.16
N GLN A 28 -33.71 20.16 -0.68
CA GLN A 28 -33.62 19.60 -2.02
C GLN A 28 -32.63 18.45 -2.10
N PHE A 29 -32.96 17.42 -2.89
CA PHE A 29 -32.15 16.21 -3.09
C PHE A 29 -31.56 16.22 -4.49
N PHE A 30 -30.26 15.95 -4.58
CA PHE A 30 -29.49 15.98 -5.82
C PHE A 30 -28.84 14.61 -6.07
N PRO A 31 -29.44 13.73 -6.89
CA PRO A 31 -28.84 12.46 -7.23
C PRO A 31 -27.62 12.63 -8.15
N VAL A 32 -26.69 11.69 -8.09
CA VAL A 32 -25.44 11.72 -8.89
C VAL A 32 -25.71 11.61 -10.40
N ASP A 33 -26.84 11.13 -10.82
CA ASP A 33 -27.24 11.06 -12.23
C ASP A 33 -28.03 12.29 -12.70
N ALA A 34 -28.23 13.31 -11.86
CA ALA A 34 -28.90 14.55 -12.23
C ALA A 34 -28.24 15.20 -13.46
N THR A 35 -29.07 15.77 -14.34
CA THR A 35 -28.60 16.49 -15.52
C THR A 35 -27.95 17.81 -15.13
N PRO A 36 -26.86 18.25 -15.81
CA PRO A 36 -26.29 19.58 -15.60
C PRO A 36 -27.29 20.68 -15.89
N VAL A 37 -27.35 21.68 -15.00
CA VAL A 37 -28.26 22.83 -15.12
C VAL A 37 -27.69 23.94 -15.98
N ALA A 38 -26.39 23.96 -16.21
CA ALA A 38 -25.71 24.98 -17.01
C ALA A 38 -24.46 24.43 -17.69
N ARG A 39 -24.06 25.10 -18.78
CA ARG A 39 -22.78 24.90 -19.46
C ARG A 39 -21.98 26.20 -19.42
N ALA A 40 -20.77 26.15 -18.90
CA ALA A 40 -19.84 27.28 -18.83
C ALA A 40 -18.68 27.05 -19.81
N PRO A 41 -18.63 27.82 -20.92
CA PRO A 41 -17.48 27.81 -21.83
C PRO A 41 -16.26 28.42 -21.14
N THR A 42 -15.08 28.13 -21.66
CA THR A 42 -13.79 28.62 -21.11
C THR A 42 -13.75 30.15 -20.99
N SER A 43 -14.48 30.88 -21.86
CA SER A 43 -14.59 32.37 -21.81
C SER A 43 -15.22 32.88 -20.54
N ASP A 44 -16.15 32.15 -19.96
CA ASP A 44 -16.94 32.58 -18.79
C ASP A 44 -16.23 32.21 -17.48
N LEU A 45 -15.22 31.31 -17.55
CA LEU A 45 -14.42 30.95 -16.39
C LEU A 45 -13.48 32.10 -16.00
N GLY A 46 -13.28 32.28 -14.70
CA GLY A 46 -12.45 33.37 -14.17
C GLY A 46 -13.11 34.75 -14.27
N ALA A 47 -14.43 34.82 -14.11
CA ALA A 47 -15.16 36.11 -14.05
C ALA A 47 -14.67 36.96 -12.88
N HIS A 48 -14.48 38.24 -13.15
CA HIS A 48 -13.91 39.18 -12.20
C HIS A 48 -14.60 40.58 -12.31
N SER A 49 -14.40 41.41 -11.31
CA SER A 49 -14.92 42.75 -11.30
C SER A 49 -14.13 43.67 -12.24
N PHE A 50 -14.82 44.64 -12.83
CA PHE A 50 -14.16 45.60 -13.70
C PHE A 50 -13.06 46.37 -12.94
N GLY A 51 -11.85 46.47 -13.55
CA GLY A 51 -10.70 47.14 -12.94
C GLY A 51 -9.83 46.27 -12.03
N THR A 52 -10.14 44.98 -11.88
CA THR A 52 -9.27 44.00 -11.22
C THR A 52 -8.56 43.13 -12.26
N ASP A 53 -7.39 42.61 -11.92
CA ASP A 53 -6.70 41.63 -12.76
C ASP A 53 -7.54 40.36 -12.94
N ARG A 54 -7.58 39.84 -14.16
CA ARG A 54 -8.31 38.61 -14.46
C ARG A 54 -7.65 37.44 -13.74
N PRO A 55 -8.35 36.72 -12.83
CA PRO A 55 -7.82 35.56 -12.20
C PRO A 55 -7.64 34.42 -13.22
N ALA A 56 -6.93 33.36 -12.83
CA ALA A 56 -6.90 32.15 -13.63
C ALA A 56 -8.33 31.65 -13.90
N PRO A 57 -8.62 31.11 -15.10
CA PRO A 57 -9.96 30.64 -15.44
C PRO A 57 -10.50 29.65 -14.40
N TYR A 58 -9.63 28.82 -13.87
CA TYR A 58 -9.92 27.90 -12.76
C TYR A 58 -8.63 27.51 -12.04
N GLU A 59 -8.76 27.13 -10.80
CA GLU A 59 -7.71 26.50 -10.00
C GLU A 59 -8.10 25.04 -9.73
N THR A 60 -7.13 24.14 -9.80
CA THR A 60 -7.37 22.73 -9.46
C THR A 60 -6.55 22.37 -8.23
N LYS A 61 -7.23 21.96 -7.18
CA LYS A 61 -6.63 21.39 -5.99
C LYS A 61 -6.79 19.87 -6.04
N ARG A 62 -5.70 19.14 -6.02
CA ARG A 62 -5.73 17.69 -6.05
C ARG A 62 -5.44 17.14 -4.65
N ILE A 63 -6.31 16.25 -4.19
CA ILE A 63 -6.09 15.45 -2.99
C ILE A 63 -4.98 14.45 -3.27
N SER A 64 -4.06 14.29 -2.33
CA SER A 64 -2.97 13.33 -2.45
C SER A 64 -3.51 11.91 -2.61
N ASP A 65 -2.88 11.10 -3.47
CA ASP A 65 -3.28 9.70 -3.67
C ASP A 65 -3.15 8.87 -2.39
N VAL A 66 -2.31 9.30 -1.44
CA VAL A 66 -2.14 8.68 -0.11
C VAL A 66 -3.38 8.85 0.78
N GLU A 67 -4.11 9.94 0.62
CA GLU A 67 -5.31 10.26 1.42
C GLU A 67 -6.57 9.56 0.89
N LEU A 68 -6.53 9.05 -0.35
CA LEU A 68 -7.67 8.36 -0.94
C LEU A 68 -7.81 6.95 -0.36
N PRO A 69 -9.04 6.47 -0.14
CA PRO A 69 -9.23 5.13 0.36
C PRO A 69 -8.72 4.09 -0.63
N ARG A 70 -7.82 3.21 -0.15
CA ARG A 70 -7.38 2.02 -0.87
C ARG A 70 -8.49 0.98 -0.89
N GLN A 71 -9.16 0.84 0.23
CA GLN A 71 -10.23 -0.12 0.45
C GLN A 71 -11.43 0.57 1.07
N VAL A 72 -12.62 0.18 0.62
CA VAL A 72 -13.88 0.54 1.28
C VAL A 72 -14.57 -0.75 1.69
N THR A 73 -14.91 -0.83 2.97
CA THR A 73 -15.72 -1.92 3.55
C THR A 73 -17.10 -1.37 3.89
N VAL A 74 -18.13 -1.98 3.34
CA VAL A 74 -19.53 -1.66 3.63
C VAL A 74 -20.10 -2.75 4.50
N GLN A 75 -20.61 -2.39 5.68
CA GLN A 75 -21.35 -3.27 6.57
C GLN A 75 -22.84 -3.02 6.37
N HIS A 76 -23.63 -4.07 6.23
CA HIS A 76 -25.07 -4.00 5.98
C HIS A 76 -25.78 -5.21 6.58
N MET A 77 -27.11 -5.16 6.70
CA MET A 77 -27.92 -6.32 7.05
C MET A 77 -28.21 -7.15 5.81
N ASP A 78 -27.94 -8.45 5.86
CA ASP A 78 -28.11 -9.35 4.71
C ASP A 78 -29.31 -10.28 4.92
N PRO A 79 -30.33 -10.23 4.06
CA PRO A 79 -31.51 -11.09 4.20
C PRO A 79 -31.18 -12.59 4.04
N ALA A 80 -30.14 -12.93 3.26
CA ALA A 80 -29.68 -14.32 3.10
C ALA A 80 -28.99 -14.86 4.35
N ARG A 81 -28.69 -14.00 5.34
CA ARG A 81 -28.05 -14.33 6.61
C ARG A 81 -28.95 -14.07 7.80
N ASP A 82 -30.22 -14.21 7.63
CA ASP A 82 -31.21 -13.98 8.68
C ASP A 82 -31.13 -12.57 9.28
N TYR A 83 -30.88 -11.57 8.40
CA TYR A 83 -30.70 -10.14 8.75
C TYR A 83 -29.51 -9.86 9.67
N GLN A 84 -28.54 -10.77 9.73
CA GLN A 84 -27.28 -10.51 10.42
C GLN A 84 -26.40 -9.56 9.62
N VAL A 85 -25.48 -8.90 10.31
CA VAL A 85 -24.54 -7.99 9.68
C VAL A 85 -23.61 -8.76 8.74
N ASN A 86 -23.54 -8.32 7.51
CA ASN A 86 -22.60 -8.77 6.48
C ASN A 86 -21.68 -7.61 6.10
N SER A 87 -20.48 -7.93 5.64
CA SER A 87 -19.53 -6.92 5.16
C SER A 87 -19.07 -7.25 3.74
N GLN A 88 -19.13 -6.26 2.89
CA GLN A 88 -18.62 -6.34 1.53
C GLN A 88 -17.52 -5.30 1.34
N ARG A 89 -16.43 -5.70 0.71
CA ARG A 89 -15.27 -4.83 0.52
C ARG A 89 -14.91 -4.68 -0.96
N SER A 90 -14.50 -3.48 -1.32
CA SER A 90 -13.86 -3.21 -2.60
C SER A 90 -12.47 -2.65 -2.35
N ARG A 91 -11.47 -3.20 -3.02
CA ARG A 91 -10.07 -2.83 -2.89
C ARG A 91 -9.48 -2.52 -4.25
N ARG A 92 -8.55 -1.56 -4.26
CA ARG A 92 -7.72 -1.28 -5.43
C ARG A 92 -6.25 -1.49 -5.09
N SER A 93 -5.63 -2.45 -5.78
CA SER A 93 -4.23 -2.84 -5.57
C SER A 93 -3.19 -1.84 -6.12
N THR A 94 -3.61 -0.89 -6.96
CA THR A 94 -2.72 0.04 -7.67
C THR A 94 -2.54 1.39 -6.97
N VAL A 95 -2.79 1.49 -5.67
CA VAL A 95 -2.77 2.78 -4.94
C VAL A 95 -1.78 2.72 -3.81
N ASN A 96 -0.88 3.69 -3.76
CA ASN A 96 0.03 3.95 -2.64
C ASN A 96 -0.71 4.59 -1.45
N SER A 97 -1.87 4.08 -1.09
CA SER A 97 -2.64 4.53 0.07
C SER A 97 -2.81 3.40 1.05
N ASN A 98 -2.74 3.71 2.34
CA ASN A 98 -3.04 2.81 3.44
C ASN A 98 -4.36 3.17 4.15
N SER A 99 -5.14 4.08 3.56
CA SER A 99 -6.43 4.49 4.14
C SER A 99 -7.50 3.46 3.81
N ASP A 100 -8.03 2.81 4.83
CA ASP A 100 -9.19 1.94 4.73
C ASP A 100 -10.41 2.68 5.30
N LEU A 101 -11.50 2.71 4.53
CA LEU A 101 -12.76 3.33 4.93
C LEU A 101 -13.78 2.24 5.25
N SER A 102 -14.30 2.24 6.49
CA SER A 102 -15.43 1.41 6.88
C SER A 102 -16.70 2.26 6.98
N VAL A 103 -17.76 1.82 6.31
CA VAL A 103 -19.05 2.49 6.30
C VAL A 103 -20.11 1.52 6.82
N ASP A 104 -20.78 1.90 7.89
CA ASP A 104 -21.90 1.15 8.44
C ASP A 104 -23.22 1.67 7.85
N LEU A 105 -23.91 0.80 7.13
CA LEU A 105 -25.21 1.06 6.52
C LEU A 105 -26.26 0.22 7.23
N PRO A 106 -27.02 0.77 8.18
CA PRO A 106 -28.06 0.04 8.91
C PRO A 106 -29.31 -0.17 8.02
N ILE A 107 -29.12 -0.70 6.82
CA ILE A 107 -30.14 -1.01 5.81
C ILE A 107 -29.98 -2.45 5.35
N VAL A 108 -31.07 -3.03 4.84
CA VAL A 108 -31.08 -4.37 4.30
C VAL A 108 -30.65 -4.33 2.84
N LEU A 109 -29.57 -5.04 2.50
CA LEU A 109 -29.00 -5.13 1.15
C LEU A 109 -28.59 -6.57 0.86
N GLU A 110 -28.70 -6.98 -0.39
CA GLU A 110 -28.05 -8.21 -0.87
C GLU A 110 -26.51 -8.04 -0.92
N ALA A 111 -25.79 -9.14 -0.84
CA ALA A 111 -24.32 -9.11 -0.88
C ALA A 111 -23.78 -8.43 -2.17
N SER A 112 -24.44 -8.65 -3.30
CA SER A 112 -24.13 -8.01 -4.59
C SER A 112 -24.32 -6.49 -4.56
N GLU A 113 -25.38 -6.01 -3.90
CA GLU A 113 -25.67 -4.59 -3.73
C GLU A 113 -24.63 -3.94 -2.81
N GLY A 114 -24.34 -4.57 -1.65
CA GLY A 114 -23.29 -4.10 -0.74
C GLY A 114 -21.92 -4.01 -1.42
N LYS A 115 -21.58 -4.99 -2.25
CA LYS A 115 -20.36 -4.99 -3.05
C LYS A 115 -20.36 -3.88 -4.10
N ALA A 116 -21.45 -3.69 -4.82
CA ALA A 116 -21.60 -2.62 -5.80
C ALA A 116 -21.43 -1.23 -5.15
N ILE A 117 -22.05 -1.01 -3.99
CA ILE A 117 -21.90 0.23 -3.22
C ILE A 117 -20.44 0.45 -2.82
N ALA A 118 -19.75 -0.57 -2.32
CA ALA A 118 -18.33 -0.46 -1.96
C ALA A 118 -17.46 -0.07 -3.18
N GLU A 119 -17.71 -0.67 -4.36
CA GLU A 119 -17.00 -0.33 -5.60
C GLU A 119 -17.30 1.08 -6.09
N GLN A 120 -18.56 1.49 -5.99
CA GLN A 120 -18.99 2.82 -6.35
C GLN A 120 -18.34 3.87 -5.43
N MET A 121 -18.28 3.62 -4.12
CA MET A 121 -17.62 4.50 -3.14
C MET A 121 -16.13 4.69 -3.45
N VAL A 122 -15.38 3.61 -3.69
CA VAL A 122 -13.96 3.68 -4.07
C VAL A 122 -13.79 4.48 -5.36
N SER A 123 -14.66 4.27 -6.33
CA SER A 123 -14.59 4.95 -7.62
C SER A 123 -14.98 6.43 -7.51
N MET A 124 -15.98 6.76 -6.67
CA MET A 124 -16.43 8.13 -6.42
C MET A 124 -15.36 8.94 -5.69
N ALA A 125 -14.73 8.38 -4.65
CA ALA A 125 -13.65 9.04 -3.93
C ALA A 125 -12.51 9.46 -4.88
N ARG A 126 -12.22 8.63 -5.89
CA ARG A 126 -11.19 8.95 -6.90
C ARG A 126 -11.65 9.95 -7.94
N LEU A 127 -12.90 9.90 -8.35
CA LEU A 127 -13.45 10.88 -9.28
C LEU A 127 -13.40 12.26 -8.65
N ARG A 128 -13.77 12.37 -7.38
CA ARG A 128 -13.85 13.62 -6.60
C ARG A 128 -12.50 14.08 -6.01
N ARG A 129 -11.40 13.45 -6.39
CA ARG A 129 -10.06 13.84 -5.89
C ARG A 129 -9.58 15.21 -6.36
N ASN A 130 -10.20 15.78 -7.39
CA ASN A 130 -9.85 17.08 -7.92
C ASN A 130 -10.97 18.06 -7.61
N ASP A 131 -10.67 19.02 -6.74
CA ASP A 131 -11.50 20.19 -6.55
C ASP A 131 -11.19 21.20 -7.64
N VAL A 132 -12.19 21.78 -8.22
CA VAL A 132 -12.07 22.84 -9.21
C VAL A 132 -12.71 24.10 -8.64
N ILE A 133 -11.91 25.13 -8.54
CA ILE A 133 -12.32 26.44 -8.05
C ILE A 133 -12.38 27.39 -9.23
N THR A 134 -13.51 28.06 -9.41
CA THR A 134 -13.69 29.02 -10.49
C THR A 134 -14.66 30.13 -10.09
N SER A 135 -14.65 31.23 -10.85
CA SER A 135 -15.63 32.26 -10.77
C SER A 135 -16.40 32.37 -12.09
N LEU A 136 -17.72 32.51 -12.02
CA LEU A 136 -18.60 32.64 -13.18
C LEU A 136 -19.30 34.00 -13.15
N PRO A 137 -19.77 34.49 -14.32
CA PRO A 137 -20.61 35.68 -14.40
C PRO A 137 -21.93 35.55 -13.62
N ILE A 138 -22.58 36.68 -13.35
CA ILE A 138 -23.85 36.73 -12.62
C ILE A 138 -24.99 35.98 -13.34
N ASP A 139 -24.87 35.77 -14.64
CA ASP A 139 -25.83 35.00 -15.45
C ASP A 139 -26.03 33.57 -14.94
N TYR A 140 -25.04 33.05 -14.24
CA TYR A 140 -25.07 31.73 -13.57
C TYR A 140 -25.60 31.77 -12.14
N LEU A 141 -26.29 32.86 -11.73
CA LEU A 141 -26.80 33.01 -10.37
C LEU A 141 -27.77 31.88 -9.96
N HIS A 142 -28.46 31.28 -10.93
CA HIS A 142 -29.39 30.17 -10.72
C HIS A 142 -28.71 28.84 -10.33
N VAL A 143 -27.40 28.78 -10.44
CA VAL A 143 -26.63 27.59 -10.04
C VAL A 143 -26.49 27.56 -8.51
N GLU A 144 -26.96 26.49 -7.89
CA GLU A 144 -26.95 26.33 -6.43
C GLU A 144 -26.05 25.14 -6.00
N PRO A 145 -25.61 25.09 -4.72
CA PRO A 145 -24.90 23.93 -4.19
C PRO A 145 -25.72 22.66 -4.38
N GLY A 146 -25.06 21.59 -4.88
CA GLY A 146 -25.70 20.36 -5.29
C GLY A 146 -25.96 20.27 -6.79
N ASN A 147 -26.15 21.39 -7.48
CA ASN A 147 -26.30 21.39 -8.93
C ASN A 147 -25.03 20.94 -9.65
N LYS A 148 -25.21 20.49 -10.89
CA LYS A 148 -24.12 20.18 -11.80
C LYS A 148 -24.01 21.19 -12.91
N ILE A 149 -22.80 21.47 -13.32
CA ILE A 149 -22.47 22.28 -14.49
C ILE A 149 -21.51 21.51 -15.39
N VAL A 150 -21.56 21.77 -16.69
CA VAL A 150 -20.54 21.36 -17.62
C VAL A 150 -19.57 22.51 -17.82
N ALA A 151 -18.32 22.36 -17.43
CA ALA A 151 -17.27 23.35 -17.66
C ALA A 151 -16.34 22.87 -18.78
N GLU A 152 -16.11 23.72 -19.77
CA GLU A 152 -15.08 23.54 -20.78
C GLU A 152 -13.74 24.05 -20.24
N LEU A 153 -12.86 23.13 -19.86
CA LEU A 153 -11.55 23.48 -19.31
C LEU A 153 -10.54 23.80 -20.43
N ALA A 154 -9.38 24.34 -20.03
CA ALA A 154 -8.34 24.81 -20.97
C ALA A 154 -7.78 23.72 -21.91
N ASP A 155 -8.01 22.44 -21.60
CA ASP A 155 -7.66 21.30 -22.46
C ASP A 155 -8.70 21.03 -23.57
N GLY A 156 -9.73 21.90 -23.68
CA GLY A 156 -10.82 21.77 -24.64
C GLY A 156 -11.79 20.62 -24.37
N LYS A 157 -11.72 20.01 -23.18
CA LYS A 157 -12.60 18.90 -22.80
C LYS A 157 -13.69 19.39 -21.84
N ASP A 158 -14.89 18.95 -22.13
CA ASP A 158 -16.02 19.11 -21.22
C ASP A 158 -15.82 18.26 -19.97
N ARG A 159 -16.00 18.88 -18.81
CA ARG A 159 -16.02 18.18 -17.52
C ARG A 159 -17.30 18.49 -16.77
N VAL A 160 -17.91 17.46 -16.27
CA VAL A 160 -19.06 17.60 -15.38
C VAL A 160 -18.53 17.90 -13.98
N LEU A 161 -18.94 19.03 -13.44
CA LEU A 161 -18.57 19.50 -12.12
C LEU A 161 -19.82 19.61 -11.25
N ARG A 162 -19.76 19.15 -10.03
CA ARG A 162 -20.80 19.35 -9.02
C ARG A 162 -20.41 20.51 -8.12
N VAL A 163 -21.29 21.43 -7.91
CA VAL A 163 -21.07 22.58 -7.04
C VAL A 163 -21.21 22.13 -5.58
N VAL A 164 -20.14 22.31 -4.82
CA VAL A 164 -20.10 22.03 -3.37
C VAL A 164 -20.39 23.28 -2.57
N ARG A 165 -19.83 24.40 -3.01
CA ARG A 165 -19.99 25.69 -2.35
C ARG A 165 -20.16 26.79 -3.37
N LYS A 166 -21.07 27.70 -3.07
CA LYS A 166 -21.32 28.96 -3.82
C LYS A 166 -21.13 30.15 -2.90
N GLU A 167 -20.47 31.17 -3.41
CA GLU A 167 -20.33 32.46 -2.76
C GLU A 167 -20.65 33.57 -3.76
N ASN A 168 -21.62 34.38 -3.44
CA ASN A 168 -22.00 35.51 -4.29
C ASN A 168 -21.06 36.70 -4.05
N ARG A 169 -20.20 37.00 -5.02
CA ARG A 169 -19.29 38.15 -5.02
C ARG A 169 -19.89 39.28 -5.84
N LEU A 170 -20.84 39.95 -5.22
CA LEU A 170 -21.52 41.05 -5.86
C LEU A 170 -20.56 42.22 -6.21
N PRO A 171 -20.74 42.94 -7.33
CA PRO A 171 -21.98 42.96 -8.11
C PRO A 171 -22.01 42.06 -9.35
N ARG A 172 -20.94 41.32 -9.73
CA ARG A 172 -20.89 40.73 -11.08
C ARG A 172 -20.40 39.30 -11.19
N SER A 173 -20.00 38.64 -10.12
CA SER A 173 -19.51 37.28 -10.20
C SER A 173 -19.99 36.40 -9.06
N ILE A 174 -20.04 35.10 -9.31
CA ILE A 174 -20.24 34.07 -8.33
C ILE A 174 -18.96 33.24 -8.24
N TYR A 175 -18.56 32.90 -7.04
CA TYR A 175 -17.42 32.01 -6.77
C TYR A 175 -17.96 30.62 -6.48
N LEU A 176 -17.39 29.62 -7.12
CA LEU A 176 -17.80 28.22 -7.00
C LEU A 176 -16.61 27.35 -6.62
N GLU A 177 -16.82 26.52 -5.62
CA GLU A 177 -15.99 25.37 -5.33
C GLU A 177 -16.72 24.12 -5.83
N CYS A 178 -16.09 23.37 -6.69
CA CYS A 178 -16.70 22.24 -7.39
C CYS A 178 -15.85 21.00 -7.25
N GLU A 179 -16.48 19.85 -7.25
CA GLU A 179 -15.85 18.54 -7.39
C GLU A 179 -16.10 17.95 -8.78
N THR A 180 -15.15 17.20 -9.31
CA THR A 180 -15.40 16.43 -10.54
C THR A 180 -16.46 15.36 -10.27
N ASP A 181 -17.47 15.26 -11.13
CA ASP A 181 -18.57 14.30 -10.97
C ASP A 181 -18.84 13.53 -12.27
N GLY A 182 -19.50 12.36 -12.15
CA GLY A 182 -19.86 11.55 -13.32
C GLY A 182 -20.74 10.35 -12.97
N ALA A 183 -21.88 10.29 -13.63
CA ALA A 183 -22.88 9.22 -13.44
C ALA A 183 -22.36 7.81 -13.83
N ALA A 184 -21.31 7.72 -14.65
CA ALA A 184 -20.73 6.44 -15.08
C ALA A 184 -20.20 5.59 -13.91
N VAL A 185 -19.98 6.17 -12.72
CA VAL A 185 -19.59 5.43 -11.52
C VAL A 185 -20.74 4.55 -11.02
N LEU A 186 -21.99 4.97 -11.19
CA LEU A 186 -23.17 4.26 -10.72
C LEU A 186 -23.54 3.04 -11.58
N SER A 187 -23.05 2.98 -12.82
CA SER A 187 -23.34 1.88 -13.75
C SER A 187 -22.54 0.61 -13.47
N LYS A 188 -21.65 0.60 -12.47
CA LYS A 188 -20.87 -0.57 -12.12
C LYS A 188 -21.73 -1.56 -11.35
N SER A 189 -22.04 -2.67 -11.99
CA SER A 189 -22.61 -3.84 -11.33
C SER A 189 -21.46 -4.69 -10.78
N ALA A 190 -21.61 -5.17 -9.56
CA ALA A 190 -20.69 -6.12 -8.97
C ALA A 190 -21.42 -7.42 -8.66
N THR A 191 -20.77 -8.53 -8.91
CA THR A 191 -21.27 -9.84 -8.49
C THR A 191 -20.56 -10.22 -7.19
N ALA A 192 -21.32 -10.45 -6.15
CA ALA A 192 -20.81 -11.06 -4.93
C ALA A 192 -21.64 -12.31 -4.64
N ALA A 193 -20.99 -13.38 -4.25
CA ALA A 193 -21.69 -14.50 -3.67
C ALA A 193 -22.22 -14.09 -2.29
N ALA A 194 -23.41 -14.54 -1.93
CA ALA A 194 -23.87 -14.44 -0.57
C ALA A 194 -22.81 -15.09 0.34
N ALA A 195 -22.32 -14.34 1.32
CA ALA A 195 -21.42 -14.93 2.29
C ALA A 195 -22.12 -16.11 2.96
N PRO A 196 -21.43 -17.23 3.20
CA PRO A 196 -22.05 -18.37 3.86
C PRO A 196 -22.66 -17.91 5.19
N VAL A 197 -23.82 -18.47 5.52
CA VAL A 197 -24.43 -18.28 6.85
C VAL A 197 -23.36 -18.62 7.87
N PRO A 198 -23.10 -17.74 8.87
CA PRO A 198 -22.12 -18.06 9.89
C PRO A 198 -22.43 -19.44 10.46
N SER A 199 -21.49 -20.36 10.30
CA SER A 199 -21.62 -21.65 10.96
C SER A 199 -21.81 -21.41 12.45
N GLN A 200 -22.83 -22.04 13.06
CA GLN A 200 -22.97 -22.05 14.51
C GLN A 200 -21.92 -22.93 15.19
N GLU A 201 -21.04 -23.57 14.38
CA GLU A 201 -19.92 -24.30 14.92
C GLU A 201 -18.98 -23.33 15.63
N VAL A 202 -18.80 -23.55 16.93
CA VAL A 202 -17.82 -22.82 17.72
C VAL A 202 -16.44 -23.36 17.33
N HIS A 203 -15.79 -22.64 16.44
CA HIS A 203 -14.40 -22.94 16.11
C HIS A 203 -13.51 -22.50 17.28
N LEU A 204 -12.77 -23.47 17.84
CA LEU A 204 -11.76 -23.14 18.85
C LEU A 204 -10.64 -22.30 18.25
N PRO A 205 -10.12 -21.31 18.99
CA PRO A 205 -8.96 -20.56 18.56
C PRO A 205 -7.79 -21.52 18.39
N GLY A 206 -7.26 -21.60 17.18
CA GLY A 206 -6.08 -22.39 16.89
C GLY A 206 -4.78 -21.69 17.33
N VAL A 207 -3.68 -22.40 17.21
CA VAL A 207 -2.34 -21.82 17.44
C VAL A 207 -2.07 -20.75 16.40
N THR A 208 -1.50 -19.62 16.83
CA THR A 208 -1.02 -18.57 15.95
C THR A 208 0.32 -18.98 15.35
N VAL A 209 0.40 -18.93 14.02
CA VAL A 209 1.67 -18.91 13.30
C VAL A 209 2.06 -17.47 13.08
N ALA A 210 3.21 -17.06 13.61
CA ALA A 210 3.73 -15.71 13.48
C ALA A 210 5.14 -15.74 12.92
N HIS A 211 5.49 -14.71 12.15
CA HIS A 211 6.86 -14.50 11.67
C HIS A 211 7.32 -13.11 12.05
N LEU A 212 8.47 -13.06 12.76
CA LEU A 212 9.23 -11.84 12.98
C LEU A 212 10.18 -11.67 11.80
N MET A 213 10.23 -10.47 11.26
CA MET A 213 10.96 -10.18 10.02
C MET A 213 11.78 -8.90 10.20
N ASP A 214 13.09 -9.01 10.10
CA ASP A 214 14.00 -7.87 10.03
C ASP A 214 14.26 -7.56 8.55
N LEU A 215 13.49 -6.65 7.99
CA LEU A 215 13.45 -6.38 6.57
C LEU A 215 13.91 -4.96 6.26
N PRO A 216 14.38 -4.72 5.03
CA PRO A 216 14.51 -3.36 4.50
C PRO A 216 13.19 -2.60 4.57
N ILE A 217 13.25 -1.29 4.43
CA ILE A 217 12.08 -0.40 4.44
C ILE A 217 11.06 -0.85 3.39
N LEU A 218 9.85 -1.17 3.84
CA LEU A 218 8.77 -1.59 2.96
C LEU A 218 7.96 -0.39 2.42
N ARG A 219 7.84 0.68 3.21
CA ARG A 219 7.10 1.92 2.90
C ARG A 219 7.96 3.13 3.17
N ASP A 220 7.76 4.20 2.40
CA ASP A 220 8.29 5.51 2.75
C ASP A 220 7.71 5.92 4.11
N GLY A 221 8.56 6.40 5.00
CA GLY A 221 8.21 6.72 6.40
C GLY A 221 8.46 5.61 7.43
N ASP A 222 8.87 4.40 7.02
CA ASP A 222 9.30 3.34 7.94
C ASP A 222 10.80 3.44 8.29
N GLU A 223 11.34 4.66 8.39
CA GLU A 223 12.77 4.94 8.52
C GLU A 223 13.34 4.66 9.92
N SER A 224 12.48 4.54 10.93
CA SER A 224 12.93 4.28 12.29
C SER A 224 13.30 2.80 12.52
N SER A 225 14.13 2.56 13.54
CA SER A 225 14.52 1.23 14.00
C SER A 225 13.30 0.38 14.34
N SER A 226 13.07 -0.69 13.59
CA SER A 226 11.85 -1.51 13.71
C SER A 226 11.99 -2.89 13.06
N ILE A 227 11.07 -3.77 13.40
CA ILE A 227 10.84 -5.05 12.72
C ILE A 227 9.41 -5.08 12.18
N TYR A 228 9.17 -5.97 11.24
CA TYR A 228 7.83 -6.31 10.78
C TYR A 228 7.39 -7.64 11.39
N VAL A 229 6.13 -7.72 11.75
CA VAL A 229 5.54 -8.92 12.33
C VAL A 229 4.26 -9.24 11.57
N VAL A 230 4.09 -10.51 11.23
CA VAL A 230 2.87 -11.03 10.64
C VAL A 230 2.38 -12.22 11.45
N ALA A 231 1.08 -12.43 11.44
CA ALA A 231 0.49 -13.61 12.05
C ALA A 231 -0.76 -14.04 11.30
N ASN A 232 -1.05 -15.33 11.41
CA ASN A 232 -2.33 -15.90 11.00
C ASN A 232 -2.57 -17.19 11.80
N GLY A 233 -3.81 -17.65 11.85
CA GLY A 233 -4.18 -18.91 12.47
C GLY A 233 -4.47 -19.99 11.43
N ALA A 234 -4.09 -21.21 11.71
CA ALA A 234 -4.43 -22.37 10.90
C ALA A 234 -5.91 -22.76 10.97
N SER A 235 -6.67 -22.22 11.95
CA SER A 235 -8.08 -22.53 12.16
C SER A 235 -8.98 -21.33 11.82
N GLN A 236 -10.20 -21.60 11.36
CA GLN A 236 -11.23 -20.59 11.10
C GLN A 236 -11.67 -19.84 12.38
N GLY A 237 -11.35 -20.36 13.55
CA GLY A 237 -11.66 -19.75 14.86
C GLY A 237 -10.61 -18.75 15.32
N TRP A 238 -9.55 -18.53 14.57
CA TRP A 238 -8.53 -17.55 14.93
C TRP A 238 -9.10 -16.12 14.95
N ARG A 239 -8.85 -15.38 16.02
CA ARG A 239 -9.40 -14.03 16.28
C ARG A 239 -8.31 -12.99 16.53
N GLY A 240 -7.09 -13.27 16.10
CA GLY A 240 -5.93 -12.46 16.39
C GLY A 240 -5.07 -13.06 17.50
N ALA A 241 -3.96 -12.40 17.76
CA ALA A 241 -3.00 -12.77 18.78
C ALA A 241 -2.37 -11.52 19.40
N VAL A 242 -1.75 -11.69 20.53
CA VAL A 242 -0.87 -10.68 21.15
C VAL A 242 0.56 -11.20 21.09
N LEU A 243 1.45 -10.38 20.57
CA LEU A 243 2.88 -10.69 20.59
C LEU A 243 3.48 -10.29 21.93
N TYR A 244 4.10 -11.24 22.59
CA TYR A 244 4.86 -11.04 23.83
C TYR A 244 6.35 -11.16 23.57
N ARG A 245 7.13 -10.41 24.33
CA ARG A 245 8.61 -10.43 24.31
C ARG A 245 9.16 -10.65 25.68
N SER A 246 10.23 -11.44 25.79
CA SER A 246 11.02 -11.61 26.99
C SER A 246 12.38 -10.92 26.85
N LEU A 247 12.78 -10.17 27.85
CA LEU A 247 14.09 -9.53 27.96
C LEU A 247 15.06 -10.30 28.86
N ASP A 248 14.58 -11.30 29.59
CA ASP A 248 15.29 -12.06 30.64
C ASP A 248 15.48 -13.54 30.32
N GLY A 249 15.51 -13.89 29.03
CA GLY A 249 15.76 -15.26 28.58
C GLY A 249 14.55 -16.20 28.71
N GLY A 250 13.33 -15.67 28.75
CA GLY A 250 12.09 -16.46 28.76
C GLY A 250 11.45 -16.65 30.14
N THR A 251 11.95 -15.95 31.17
CA THR A 251 11.39 -16.01 32.52
C THR A 251 10.11 -15.17 32.61
N ASN A 252 10.16 -13.95 32.14
CA ASN A 252 9.01 -13.03 32.10
C ASN A 252 8.74 -12.58 30.65
N TYR A 253 7.47 -12.31 30.36
CA TYR A 253 7.03 -11.85 29.03
C TYR A 253 6.13 -10.65 29.18
N ASP A 254 6.46 -9.58 28.46
CA ASP A 254 5.67 -8.36 28.38
C ASP A 254 4.95 -8.30 27.02
N SER A 255 3.72 -7.80 26.99
CA SER A 255 3.00 -7.59 25.75
C SER A 255 3.68 -6.50 24.92
N LEU A 256 3.88 -6.76 23.63
CA LEU A 256 4.58 -5.85 22.73
C LEU A 256 3.63 -5.17 21.74
N THR A 257 2.80 -5.96 21.06
CA THR A 257 1.83 -5.46 20.06
C THR A 257 0.70 -6.44 19.82
N ASP A 258 -0.43 -5.93 19.35
CA ASP A 258 -1.59 -6.72 18.96
C ASP A 258 -1.51 -7.07 17.47
N LEU A 259 -1.86 -8.31 17.13
CA LEU A 259 -1.90 -8.88 15.79
C LEU A 259 -3.35 -9.24 15.48
N THR A 260 -4.12 -8.25 15.01
CA THR A 260 -5.58 -8.36 14.81
C THR A 260 -5.98 -8.88 13.45
N ASP A 261 -5.16 -8.59 12.44
CA ASP A 261 -5.44 -8.95 11.05
C ASP A 261 -4.56 -10.12 10.61
N GLY A 262 -5.17 -11.13 9.99
CA GLY A 262 -4.44 -12.26 9.41
C GLY A 262 -3.66 -11.84 8.16
N ALA A 263 -2.37 -12.15 8.13
CA ALA A 263 -1.55 -12.02 6.94
C ALA A 263 -1.65 -13.28 6.07
N VAL A 264 -1.44 -13.14 4.77
CA VAL A 264 -1.31 -14.31 3.88
C VAL A 264 0.10 -14.87 4.06
N ILE A 265 0.17 -16.01 4.72
CA ILE A 265 1.43 -16.72 5.04
C ILE A 265 1.36 -18.17 4.61
N GLY A 266 2.52 -18.77 4.41
CA GLY A 266 2.64 -20.16 4.01
C GLY A 266 4.09 -20.62 4.01
N THR A 267 4.37 -21.71 3.30
CA THR A 267 5.71 -22.25 3.10
C THR A 267 5.94 -22.60 1.63
N ILE A 268 7.19 -22.58 1.20
CA ILE A 268 7.55 -23.09 -0.14
C ILE A 268 7.77 -24.60 -0.07
N ALA A 269 7.17 -25.34 -1.01
CA ALA A 269 7.28 -26.79 -1.05
C ALA A 269 8.67 -27.26 -1.51
N GLU A 270 9.30 -26.51 -2.40
CA GLU A 270 10.58 -26.83 -3.01
C GLU A 270 11.58 -25.68 -2.85
N ALA A 271 12.87 -26.00 -2.88
CA ALA A 271 13.93 -24.99 -2.79
C ALA A 271 13.93 -24.10 -4.03
N LEU A 272 13.92 -22.77 -3.83
CA LEU A 272 14.00 -21.80 -4.91
C LEU A 272 15.43 -21.71 -5.43
N GLY A 273 15.61 -21.94 -6.73
CA GLY A 273 16.91 -21.85 -7.38
C GLY A 273 17.51 -20.44 -7.36
N ALA A 274 18.83 -20.33 -7.38
CA ALA A 274 19.52 -19.06 -7.51
C ALA A 274 19.23 -18.41 -8.88
N ALA A 275 19.20 -17.08 -8.91
CA ALA A 275 18.98 -16.29 -10.12
C ALA A 275 19.71 -14.94 -10.02
N SER A 276 19.62 -14.11 -11.07
CA SER A 276 20.15 -12.75 -11.05
C SER A 276 19.09 -11.77 -10.52
N ALA A 277 19.52 -10.77 -9.76
CA ALA A 277 18.68 -9.64 -9.37
C ALA A 277 18.42 -8.63 -10.51
N GLU A 278 19.21 -8.69 -11.58
CA GLU A 278 19.20 -7.71 -12.67
C GLU A 278 18.21 -8.04 -13.79
N TYR A 279 17.77 -9.30 -13.87
CA TYR A 279 16.91 -9.80 -14.95
C TYR A 279 15.71 -10.54 -14.40
N TRP A 280 14.68 -10.64 -15.23
CA TRP A 280 13.52 -11.48 -14.95
C TRP A 280 13.96 -12.95 -14.80
N ASP A 281 13.63 -13.53 -13.67
CA ASP A 281 13.75 -14.96 -13.48
C ASP A 281 12.50 -15.66 -14.04
N ARG A 282 12.64 -16.20 -15.23
CA ARG A 282 11.60 -16.97 -15.94
C ARG A 282 11.88 -18.47 -15.93
N ALA A 283 13.01 -18.87 -15.35
CA ALA A 283 13.44 -20.24 -15.30
C ALA A 283 12.95 -20.97 -14.04
N ASN A 284 12.87 -20.22 -12.93
CA ASN A 284 12.41 -20.79 -11.66
C ASN A 284 10.91 -20.50 -11.45
N THR A 285 10.25 -21.45 -10.77
CA THR A 285 8.90 -21.32 -10.24
C THR A 285 8.93 -21.60 -8.74
N ILE A 286 7.90 -21.14 -8.02
CA ILE A 286 7.77 -21.33 -6.58
C ILE A 286 6.44 -22.01 -6.32
N ILE A 287 6.46 -23.16 -5.70
CA ILE A 287 5.26 -23.82 -5.19
C ILE A 287 5.06 -23.37 -3.75
N VAL A 288 3.96 -22.64 -3.51
CA VAL A 288 3.60 -22.12 -2.19
C VAL A 288 2.39 -22.87 -1.64
N GLU A 289 2.52 -23.37 -0.43
CA GLU A 289 1.42 -23.92 0.36
C GLU A 289 1.00 -22.89 1.40
N LEU A 290 -0.20 -22.30 1.24
CA LEU A 290 -0.73 -21.30 2.15
C LEU A 290 -1.24 -21.95 3.44
N LEU A 291 -1.05 -21.26 4.57
CA LEU A 291 -1.52 -21.71 5.88
C LEU A 291 -3.05 -21.83 5.91
N SER A 292 -3.75 -20.90 5.28
CA SER A 292 -5.20 -20.90 5.15
C SER A 292 -5.59 -21.15 3.70
N SER A 293 -6.40 -22.17 3.43
CA SER A 293 -6.93 -22.46 2.11
C SER A 293 -7.97 -21.42 1.64
N ALA A 294 -8.40 -20.52 2.53
CA ALA A 294 -9.27 -19.39 2.20
C ALA A 294 -8.50 -18.20 1.62
N ASP A 295 -7.18 -18.16 1.83
CA ASP A 295 -6.33 -17.11 1.29
C ASP A 295 -6.10 -17.33 -0.21
N THR A 296 -5.94 -16.24 -0.96
CA THR A 296 -5.76 -16.29 -2.41
C THR A 296 -4.57 -15.44 -2.85
N LEU A 297 -3.88 -15.92 -3.88
CA LEU A 297 -2.86 -15.17 -4.60
C LEU A 297 -3.37 -14.85 -6.01
N GLU A 298 -3.10 -13.65 -6.48
CA GLU A 298 -3.61 -13.17 -7.78
C GLU A 298 -2.46 -12.85 -8.73
N SER A 299 -2.67 -13.12 -10.02
CA SER A 299 -1.75 -12.69 -11.08
C SER A 299 -1.91 -11.19 -11.35
N VAL A 300 -0.82 -10.54 -11.74
CA VAL A 300 -0.79 -9.11 -12.05
C VAL A 300 -0.16 -8.86 -13.41
N SER A 301 -0.48 -7.72 -14.01
CA SER A 301 0.21 -7.29 -15.24
C SER A 301 1.67 -6.90 -14.94
N GLU A 302 2.51 -6.93 -15.98
CA GLU A 302 3.91 -6.48 -15.87
C GLU A 302 4.02 -5.06 -15.30
N LEU A 303 3.17 -4.14 -15.77
CA LEU A 303 3.15 -2.78 -15.26
C LEU A 303 2.80 -2.70 -13.77
N GLN A 304 1.85 -3.50 -13.31
CA GLN A 304 1.51 -3.55 -11.88
C GLN A 304 2.66 -4.11 -11.05
N LEU A 305 3.34 -5.14 -11.57
CA LEU A 305 4.49 -5.75 -10.91
C LEU A 305 5.64 -4.73 -10.77
N LEU A 306 5.99 -4.03 -11.85
CA LEU A 306 7.02 -3.00 -11.84
C LEU A 306 6.66 -1.83 -10.92
N ASN A 307 5.38 -1.59 -10.69
CA ASN A 307 4.87 -0.63 -9.69
C ASN A 307 4.78 -1.19 -8.27
N GLY A 308 5.42 -2.33 -7.98
CA GLY A 308 5.56 -2.89 -6.65
C GLY A 308 4.47 -3.88 -6.20
N ALA A 309 3.58 -4.30 -7.12
CA ALA A 309 2.60 -5.34 -6.79
C ALA A 309 3.24 -6.70 -6.56
N ASN A 310 2.50 -7.60 -5.89
CA ASN A 310 2.88 -9.00 -5.64
C ASN A 310 4.26 -9.20 -5.00
N GLY A 311 4.67 -8.25 -4.14
CA GLY A 311 5.83 -8.45 -3.27
C GLY A 311 5.54 -9.51 -2.23
N CYS A 312 6.46 -10.45 -2.07
CA CYS A 312 6.42 -11.49 -1.04
C CYS A 312 7.81 -11.71 -0.44
N LEU A 313 7.84 -12.26 0.75
CA LEU A 313 9.06 -12.70 1.42
C LEU A 313 9.16 -14.22 1.31
N ILE A 314 10.32 -14.72 0.90
CA ILE A 314 10.68 -16.14 0.89
C ILE A 314 11.96 -16.30 1.68
N GLY A 315 11.92 -17.03 2.78
CA GLY A 315 13.01 -16.98 3.74
C GLY A 315 13.27 -15.53 4.18
N ASP A 316 14.38 -14.94 3.73
CA ASP A 316 14.75 -13.54 3.95
C ASP A 316 14.91 -12.75 2.63
N GLU A 317 14.56 -13.33 1.49
CA GLU A 317 14.55 -12.66 0.20
C GLU A 317 13.20 -12.03 -0.09
N ILE A 318 13.16 -10.76 -0.53
CA ILE A 318 11.97 -10.12 -1.10
C ILE A 318 11.94 -10.42 -2.59
N VAL A 319 10.89 -11.13 -3.01
CA VAL A 319 10.61 -11.54 -4.39
C VAL A 319 9.31 -10.89 -4.84
N GLN A 320 9.17 -10.59 -6.13
CA GLN A 320 7.88 -10.27 -6.74
C GLN A 320 7.53 -11.35 -7.77
N PHE A 321 6.26 -11.72 -7.88
CA PHE A 321 5.78 -12.69 -8.85
C PHE A 321 4.69 -12.10 -9.74
N GLN A 322 4.74 -12.42 -11.05
CA GLN A 322 3.76 -11.94 -12.02
C GLN A 322 2.51 -12.83 -12.05
N THR A 323 2.69 -14.13 -12.07
CA THR A 323 1.63 -15.10 -12.25
C THR A 323 1.48 -15.96 -11.02
N ALA A 324 0.25 -16.17 -10.57
CA ALA A 324 -0.12 -17.12 -9.53
C ALA A 324 -1.16 -18.08 -10.12
N THR A 325 -0.83 -19.35 -10.20
CA THR A 325 -1.71 -20.40 -10.71
C THR A 325 -2.10 -21.33 -9.55
N LEU A 326 -3.40 -21.45 -9.29
CA LEU A 326 -3.91 -22.38 -8.29
C LEU A 326 -3.72 -23.82 -8.81
N VAL A 327 -2.92 -24.63 -8.13
CA VAL A 327 -2.65 -26.03 -8.51
C VAL A 327 -3.39 -27.04 -7.62
N ALA A 328 -3.66 -26.67 -6.37
CA ALA A 328 -4.51 -27.40 -5.44
C ALA A 328 -5.11 -26.44 -4.41
N PRO A 329 -6.14 -26.81 -3.63
CA PRO A 329 -6.69 -25.94 -2.60
C PRO A 329 -5.61 -25.41 -1.65
N GLY A 330 -5.42 -24.08 -1.62
CA GLY A 330 -4.38 -23.42 -0.84
C GLY A 330 -2.96 -23.53 -1.39
N THR A 331 -2.74 -24.19 -2.55
CA THR A 331 -1.43 -24.37 -3.16
C THR A 331 -1.34 -23.63 -4.49
N TYR A 332 -0.33 -22.79 -4.64
CA TYR A 332 -0.11 -21.97 -5.83
C TYR A 332 1.26 -22.21 -6.44
N GLU A 333 1.32 -22.20 -7.77
CA GLU A 333 2.56 -22.07 -8.52
C GLU A 333 2.74 -20.59 -8.92
N LEU A 334 3.85 -19.99 -8.51
CA LEU A 334 4.22 -18.62 -8.81
C LEU A 334 5.32 -18.60 -9.86
N SER A 335 5.21 -17.70 -10.86
CA SER A 335 6.18 -17.58 -11.93
C SER A 335 6.33 -16.13 -12.42
N GLY A 336 7.35 -15.90 -13.26
CA GLY A 336 7.68 -14.54 -13.72
C GLY A 336 8.21 -13.70 -12.56
N LEU A 337 9.37 -14.10 -12.02
CA LEU A 337 9.88 -13.59 -10.75
C LEU A 337 10.83 -12.39 -10.96
N LEU A 338 10.79 -11.44 -10.05
CA LEU A 338 11.82 -10.44 -9.83
C LEU A 338 12.47 -10.72 -8.48
N ARG A 339 13.76 -11.02 -8.50
CA ARG A 339 14.53 -11.53 -7.36
C ARG A 339 15.26 -10.39 -6.62
N GLY A 340 15.60 -10.64 -5.36
CA GLY A 340 16.45 -9.75 -4.56
C GLY A 340 15.93 -8.32 -4.44
N ARG A 341 14.60 -8.12 -4.31
CA ARG A 341 14.01 -6.78 -4.29
C ARG A 341 14.36 -6.04 -2.98
N LYS A 342 14.35 -4.71 -3.05
CA LYS A 342 14.60 -3.83 -1.90
C LYS A 342 15.91 -4.11 -1.15
N GLY A 343 16.98 -4.47 -1.87
CA GLY A 343 18.30 -4.68 -1.26
C GLY A 343 18.50 -6.06 -0.62
N THR A 344 17.71 -7.06 -1.00
CA THR A 344 17.86 -8.46 -0.52
C THR A 344 18.59 -9.36 -1.50
N GLU A 345 19.44 -8.80 -2.37
CA GLU A 345 20.20 -9.56 -3.37
C GLU A 345 21.14 -10.60 -2.71
N ASP A 346 21.60 -10.33 -1.51
CA ASP A 346 22.44 -11.22 -0.70
C ASP A 346 21.69 -12.50 -0.24
N LYS A 347 20.37 -12.55 -0.43
CA LYS A 347 19.51 -13.67 -0.03
C LYS A 347 19.00 -14.54 -1.20
N ILE A 348 19.35 -14.20 -2.44
CA ILE A 348 18.87 -14.92 -3.64
C ILE A 348 19.30 -16.39 -3.67
N ALA A 349 20.42 -16.74 -3.06
CA ALA A 349 20.94 -18.09 -3.04
C ALA A 349 20.73 -18.78 -1.68
N GLY A 350 20.63 -20.11 -1.70
CA GLY A 350 20.62 -20.92 -0.48
C GLY A 350 19.22 -21.22 0.06
N HIS A 351 18.18 -20.95 -0.70
CA HIS A 351 16.80 -21.31 -0.33
C HIS A 351 16.63 -22.83 -0.15
N THR A 352 15.79 -23.18 0.80
CA THR A 352 15.47 -24.57 1.12
C THR A 352 13.96 -24.80 1.13
N SER A 353 13.53 -26.04 0.90
CA SER A 353 12.12 -26.42 1.07
C SER A 353 11.66 -26.15 2.51
N GLY A 354 10.42 -25.73 2.67
CA GLY A 354 9.81 -25.42 3.96
C GLY A 354 10.09 -24.01 4.49
N GLU A 355 10.82 -23.19 3.75
CA GLU A 355 10.99 -21.78 4.12
C GLU A 355 9.65 -21.03 4.14
N ARG A 356 9.58 -20.03 5.01
CA ARG A 356 8.40 -19.17 5.12
C ARG A 356 8.12 -18.44 3.82
N PHE A 357 6.85 -18.36 3.50
CA PHE A 357 6.28 -17.44 2.52
C PHE A 357 5.41 -16.42 3.23
N VAL A 358 5.57 -15.14 2.93
CA VAL A 358 4.72 -14.04 3.45
C VAL A 358 4.38 -13.10 2.31
N LEU A 359 3.09 -12.89 2.03
CA LEU A 359 2.66 -11.90 1.07
C LEU A 359 2.80 -10.50 1.68
N LEU A 360 3.67 -9.68 1.10
CA LEU A 360 3.92 -8.30 1.52
C LEU A 360 3.08 -7.29 0.73
N SER A 361 2.49 -7.73 -0.39
CA SER A 361 1.68 -6.86 -1.24
C SER A 361 0.49 -6.30 -0.48
N GLY A 362 0.38 -4.96 -0.45
CA GLY A 362 -0.68 -4.27 0.27
C GLY A 362 -0.54 -4.28 1.79
N LEU A 363 0.48 -4.94 2.35
CA LEU A 363 0.80 -4.98 3.79
C LEU A 363 -0.37 -5.38 4.70
N LEU A 364 -1.29 -6.22 4.20
CA LEU A 364 -2.39 -6.73 4.99
C LEU A 364 -1.86 -7.65 6.10
N GLY A 365 -2.24 -7.34 7.35
CA GLY A 365 -1.78 -8.08 8.52
C GLY A 365 -0.29 -7.90 8.82
N VAL A 366 0.43 -7.01 8.13
CA VAL A 366 1.82 -6.68 8.44
C VAL A 366 1.86 -5.56 9.46
N VAL A 367 2.28 -5.88 10.67
CA VAL A 367 2.44 -4.93 11.78
C VAL A 367 3.90 -4.51 11.87
N ARG A 368 4.13 -3.22 11.89
CA ARG A 368 5.46 -2.65 12.15
C ARG A 368 5.61 -2.40 13.64
N GLN A 369 6.65 -2.97 14.23
CA GLN A 369 6.97 -2.82 15.63
C GLN A 369 8.30 -2.10 15.78
N GLU A 370 8.28 -0.93 16.39
CA GLU A 370 9.50 -0.18 16.72
C GLU A 370 10.29 -0.88 17.81
N LEU A 371 11.60 -0.96 17.60
CA LEU A 371 12.55 -1.45 18.57
C LEU A 371 13.63 -0.39 18.80
N PRO A 372 14.07 -0.18 20.05
CA PRO A 372 15.17 0.76 20.30
C PRO A 372 16.46 0.24 19.66
N ILE A 373 17.26 1.15 19.12
CA ILE A 373 18.54 0.79 18.48
C ILE A 373 19.52 0.10 19.46
N SER A 374 19.34 0.29 20.74
CA SER A 374 20.10 -0.40 21.79
C SER A 374 19.89 -1.92 21.82
N GLU A 375 18.86 -2.42 21.12
CA GLU A 375 18.62 -3.86 20.94
C GLU A 375 19.34 -4.46 19.72
N LEU A 376 20.11 -3.66 19.00
CA LEU A 376 20.91 -4.14 17.87
C LEU A 376 21.83 -5.30 18.32
N GLY A 377 21.77 -6.42 17.61
CA GLY A 377 22.51 -7.66 17.94
C GLY A 377 21.95 -8.43 19.13
N ALA A 378 20.92 -7.91 19.82
CA ALA A 378 20.32 -8.63 20.93
C ALA A 378 19.40 -9.76 20.44
N THR A 379 19.59 -10.95 21.01
CA THR A 379 18.71 -12.10 20.79
C THR A 379 17.64 -12.13 21.87
N ARG A 380 16.37 -12.15 21.47
CA ARG A 380 15.22 -12.16 22.38
C ARG A 380 14.28 -13.30 22.08
N GLN A 381 13.44 -13.64 23.06
CA GLN A 381 12.40 -14.64 22.92
C GLN A 381 11.04 -13.97 22.77
N TYR A 382 10.25 -14.47 21.83
CA TYR A 382 8.92 -13.97 21.51
C TYR A 382 7.90 -15.10 21.52
N ARG A 383 6.65 -14.77 21.87
CA ARG A 383 5.50 -15.66 21.81
C ARG A 383 4.31 -14.91 21.22
N ALA A 384 3.70 -15.46 20.18
CA ALA A 384 2.43 -14.97 19.66
C ALA A 384 1.29 -15.78 20.27
N VAL A 385 0.56 -15.19 21.18
CA VAL A 385 -0.48 -15.86 21.98
C VAL A 385 -1.83 -15.58 21.33
N SER A 386 -2.51 -16.62 20.85
CA SER A 386 -3.85 -16.50 20.27
C SER A 386 -4.83 -15.96 21.31
N VAL A 387 -5.78 -15.13 20.86
CA VAL A 387 -6.89 -14.68 21.74
C VAL A 387 -7.66 -15.90 22.24
N GLY A 388 -7.75 -16.03 23.57
CA GLY A 388 -8.42 -17.16 24.24
C GLY A 388 -7.54 -18.36 24.58
N THR A 389 -6.20 -18.25 24.39
CA THR A 389 -5.23 -19.27 24.80
C THR A 389 -4.30 -18.73 25.89
N LEU A 390 -3.52 -19.63 26.51
CA LEU A 390 -2.57 -19.25 27.55
C LEU A 390 -1.18 -18.96 26.94
N LEU A 391 -0.42 -18.09 27.60
CA LEU A 391 0.95 -17.77 27.22
C LEU A 391 1.86 -19.04 27.15
N ALA A 392 1.60 -20.02 28.01
CA ALA A 392 2.36 -21.25 28.05
C ALA A 392 2.15 -22.15 26.83
N ASP A 393 1.00 -22.02 26.15
CA ASP A 393 0.65 -22.83 24.99
C ASP A 393 1.25 -22.28 23.70
N ALA A 394 1.70 -21.02 23.70
CA ALA A 394 2.30 -20.39 22.52
C ALA A 394 3.76 -20.85 22.32
N PRO A 395 4.15 -21.22 21.07
CA PRO A 395 5.51 -21.60 20.78
C PRO A 395 6.48 -20.41 20.96
N THR A 396 7.65 -20.71 21.52
CA THR A 396 8.70 -19.70 21.69
C THR A 396 9.50 -19.56 20.39
N GLN A 397 9.64 -18.33 19.91
CA GLN A 397 10.50 -17.95 18.79
C GLN A 397 11.70 -17.17 19.32
N VAL A 398 12.88 -17.49 18.82
CA VAL A 398 14.12 -16.80 19.11
C VAL A 398 14.43 -15.89 17.93
N PHE A 399 14.66 -14.61 18.17
CA PHE A 399 14.90 -13.66 17.10
C PHE A 399 16.01 -12.70 17.49
N THR A 400 16.93 -12.42 16.56
CA THR A 400 18.03 -11.48 16.71
C THR A 400 17.78 -10.29 15.81
N TYR A 401 17.74 -9.09 16.38
CA TYR A 401 17.54 -7.86 15.65
C TYR A 401 18.83 -7.36 15.03
N THR A 402 18.88 -7.14 13.73
CA THR A 402 20.06 -6.68 12.96
C THR A 402 19.88 -5.30 12.33
N ALA A 403 18.71 -4.68 12.53
CA ALA A 403 18.35 -3.36 12.00
C ALA A 403 18.47 -3.26 10.47
N ARG A 404 17.97 -4.27 9.73
CA ARG A 404 18.04 -4.31 8.26
C ARG A 404 17.42 -3.07 7.61
N ALA A 405 16.36 -2.51 8.21
CA ALA A 405 15.73 -1.28 7.75
C ALA A 405 16.66 -0.05 7.75
N LEU A 406 17.72 -0.07 8.58
CA LEU A 406 18.70 1.01 8.68
C LEU A 406 19.96 0.75 7.84
N GLN A 407 20.08 -0.41 7.20
CA GLN A 407 21.25 -0.75 6.39
C GLN A 407 21.12 -0.15 4.98
N PRO A 408 22.17 0.51 4.47
CA PRO A 408 22.18 1.00 3.10
C PRO A 408 22.14 -0.16 2.09
N TYR A 409 21.60 0.11 0.90
CA TYR A 409 21.59 -0.88 -0.17
C TYR A 409 23.00 -1.08 -0.74
N SER A 410 23.30 -2.30 -1.18
CA SER A 410 24.53 -2.59 -1.93
C SER A 410 24.63 -1.73 -3.19
N VAL A 411 25.83 -1.33 -3.54
CA VAL A 411 26.11 -0.61 -4.78
C VAL A 411 25.87 -1.50 -6.01
N VAL A 412 25.65 -0.88 -7.16
CA VAL A 412 25.44 -1.58 -8.44
C VAL A 412 26.41 -1.09 -9.49
N HIS A 413 26.49 -1.82 -10.62
CA HIS A 413 27.34 -1.46 -11.77
C HIS A 413 28.80 -1.20 -11.39
N VAL A 414 29.36 -2.06 -10.54
CA VAL A 414 30.78 -1.99 -10.19
C VAL A 414 31.61 -2.24 -11.46
N LYS A 415 32.50 -1.29 -11.77
CA LYS A 415 33.39 -1.32 -12.94
C LYS A 415 34.82 -1.09 -12.51
N GLY A 416 35.74 -1.80 -13.13
CA GLY A 416 37.17 -1.58 -13.01
C GLY A 416 37.75 -1.16 -14.34
N ASN A 417 38.59 -0.14 -14.33
CA ASN A 417 39.37 0.27 -15.51
C ASN A 417 40.81 0.43 -15.11
N ARG A 418 41.72 -0.25 -15.83
CA ARG A 418 43.14 -0.16 -15.59
C ARG A 418 43.76 0.82 -16.56
N ASP A 419 44.53 1.74 -16.06
CA ASP A 419 45.25 2.72 -16.87
C ASP A 419 46.59 2.16 -17.43
N GLY A 420 47.30 2.98 -18.21
CA GLY A 420 48.59 2.61 -18.79
C GLY A 420 49.73 2.50 -17.76
N GLY A 421 49.58 3.01 -16.56
CA GLY A 421 50.49 2.90 -15.43
C GLY A 421 50.24 1.64 -14.58
N GLY A 422 49.11 0.95 -14.80
CA GLY A 422 48.71 -0.23 -14.05
C GLY A 422 47.79 0.05 -12.88
N ASP A 423 47.45 1.31 -12.62
CA ASP A 423 46.48 1.69 -11.60
C ASP A 423 45.08 1.22 -11.96
N LEU A 424 44.36 0.62 -11.00
CA LEU A 424 42.98 0.17 -11.19
C LEU A 424 42.01 1.20 -10.58
N SER A 425 41.31 1.91 -11.44
CA SER A 425 40.19 2.76 -11.05
C SER A 425 38.92 1.93 -10.94
N ILE A 426 38.32 1.90 -9.76
CA ILE A 426 37.08 1.19 -9.46
C ILE A 426 35.98 2.23 -9.31
N SER A 427 34.87 2.02 -9.95
CA SER A 427 33.70 2.91 -9.86
C SER A 427 32.40 2.11 -9.75
N TRP A 428 31.38 2.71 -9.15
CA TRP A 428 30.08 2.06 -8.96
C TRP A 428 28.99 3.11 -8.95
N ILE A 429 27.74 2.65 -8.95
CA ILE A 429 26.55 3.48 -8.79
C ILE A 429 25.94 3.17 -7.44
N ARG A 430 25.69 4.22 -6.63
CA ARG A 430 24.99 4.10 -5.35
C ARG A 430 23.50 3.90 -5.58
N ARG A 431 22.83 3.30 -4.61
CA ARG A 431 21.36 3.20 -4.53
C ARG A 431 20.88 3.87 -3.25
N SER A 432 19.68 4.41 -3.28
CA SER A 432 19.00 4.92 -2.09
C SER A 432 17.93 3.94 -1.62
N ARG A 433 17.79 3.80 -0.29
CA ARG A 433 16.66 3.08 0.32
C ARG A 433 15.46 3.99 0.58
N LEU A 434 15.65 5.32 0.50
CA LEU A 434 14.66 6.36 0.75
C LEU A 434 14.41 7.15 -0.53
N ASP A 435 13.18 7.62 -0.71
CA ASP A 435 12.74 8.52 -1.80
C ASP A 435 13.24 8.10 -3.19
N ALA A 436 13.36 6.79 -3.43
CA ALA A 436 13.84 6.22 -4.68
C ALA A 436 12.75 6.28 -5.77
N GLN A 437 12.18 7.45 -6.01
CA GLN A 437 11.26 7.67 -7.14
C GLN A 437 12.07 7.69 -8.42
N TRP A 438 11.52 7.07 -9.46
CA TRP A 438 12.11 7.14 -10.79
C TRP A 438 11.92 8.53 -11.38
N LEU A 439 12.97 9.33 -11.33
CA LEU A 439 13.01 10.68 -11.88
C LEU A 439 14.07 10.71 -13.00
N ASP A 440 13.68 11.19 -14.19
CA ASP A 440 14.60 11.33 -15.29
C ASP A 440 15.63 12.44 -15.02
N HIS A 441 16.90 12.15 -15.31
CA HIS A 441 18.04 13.09 -15.22
C HIS A 441 18.33 13.68 -13.83
N ILE A 442 17.80 13.08 -12.77
CA ILE A 442 18.09 13.46 -11.40
C ILE A 442 18.73 12.26 -10.70
N ASP A 443 19.86 12.52 -10.01
CA ASP A 443 20.49 11.50 -9.17
C ASP A 443 19.61 11.19 -7.96
N VAL A 444 19.61 9.93 -7.51
CA VAL A 444 18.86 9.53 -6.33
C VAL A 444 19.40 10.26 -5.08
N PRO A 445 18.53 10.68 -4.15
CA PRO A 445 18.98 11.30 -2.91
C PRO A 445 19.93 10.36 -2.16
N LEU A 446 20.84 10.91 -1.37
CA LEU A 446 21.78 10.10 -0.60
C LEU A 446 21.04 9.14 0.34
N GLY A 447 20.00 9.63 1.02
CA GLY A 447 19.18 8.84 1.93
C GLY A 447 19.89 8.41 3.23
N GLU A 448 21.18 8.80 3.39
CA GLU A 448 22.03 8.46 4.53
C GLU A 448 22.65 9.72 5.12
N THR A 449 23.17 9.61 6.36
CA THR A 449 23.77 10.75 7.06
C THR A 449 25.04 11.24 6.38
N GLU A 450 25.83 10.33 5.82
CA GLU A 450 27.06 10.60 5.09
C GLU A 450 27.26 9.61 3.94
N GLU A 451 27.99 10.02 2.90
CA GLU A 451 28.40 9.14 1.82
C GLU A 451 29.75 8.50 2.19
N ALA A 452 29.76 7.19 2.43
CA ALA A 452 30.94 6.43 2.79
C ALA A 452 30.90 5.01 2.20
N TYR A 453 32.03 4.53 1.74
CA TYR A 453 32.20 3.19 1.18
C TYR A 453 33.45 2.53 1.71
N GLN A 454 33.39 1.21 1.82
CA GLN A 454 34.49 0.35 2.13
C GLN A 454 34.69 -0.64 0.98
N ILE A 455 35.89 -0.69 0.42
CA ILE A 455 36.25 -1.63 -0.63
C ILE A 455 37.27 -2.60 -0.05
N ASP A 456 36.91 -3.88 0.01
CA ASP A 456 37.79 -4.93 0.46
C ASP A 456 38.41 -5.65 -0.74
N ILE A 457 39.73 -5.57 -0.84
CA ILE A 457 40.52 -6.30 -1.83
C ILE A 457 40.76 -7.71 -1.27
N MET A 458 40.32 -8.70 -2.01
CA MET A 458 40.29 -10.10 -1.54
C MET A 458 41.36 -10.96 -2.23
N SER A 459 42.02 -11.81 -1.45
CA SER A 459 42.76 -12.97 -1.94
C SER A 459 42.03 -14.24 -1.52
N GLY A 460 41.26 -14.83 -2.43
CA GLY A 460 40.32 -15.88 -2.07
C GLY A 460 39.26 -15.36 -1.07
N ALA A 461 39.22 -15.92 0.11
CA ALA A 461 38.31 -15.52 1.19
C ALA A 461 38.93 -14.53 2.20
N THR A 462 40.20 -14.10 1.99
CA THR A 462 40.92 -13.26 2.94
C THR A 462 40.98 -11.82 2.42
N VAL A 463 40.62 -10.86 3.27
CA VAL A 463 40.79 -9.43 2.98
C VAL A 463 42.29 -9.12 3.12
N VAL A 464 42.94 -8.67 2.02
CA VAL A 464 44.35 -8.24 2.01
C VAL A 464 44.51 -6.72 2.19
N ARG A 465 43.51 -5.97 1.74
CA ARG A 465 43.45 -4.52 1.91
C ARG A 465 42.02 -4.04 2.00
N THR A 466 41.80 -3.00 2.81
CA THR A 466 40.54 -2.25 2.86
C THR A 466 40.80 -0.81 2.47
N ILE A 467 40.06 -0.30 1.53
CA ILE A 467 40.12 1.09 1.06
C ILE A 467 38.80 1.79 1.46
N ALA A 468 38.90 2.85 2.25
CA ALA A 468 37.75 3.66 2.66
C ALA A 468 37.71 4.95 1.84
N VAL A 469 36.54 5.25 1.25
CA VAL A 469 36.33 6.46 0.44
C VAL A 469 34.96 7.07 0.70
N SER A 470 34.83 8.36 0.37
CA SER A 470 33.59 9.13 0.51
C SER A 470 32.96 9.52 -0.87
N ALA A 471 33.38 8.86 -1.93
CA ALA A 471 32.85 9.06 -3.27
C ALA A 471 32.67 7.70 -3.95
N PRO A 472 31.80 7.57 -4.96
CA PRO A 472 31.50 6.30 -5.63
C PRO A 472 32.62 5.85 -6.58
N SER A 473 33.88 6.06 -6.19
CA SER A 473 35.07 5.63 -6.91
C SER A 473 36.28 5.51 -5.98
N ALA A 474 37.20 4.63 -6.34
CA ALA A 474 38.48 4.45 -5.67
C ALA A 474 39.56 4.11 -6.66
N THR A 475 40.81 4.40 -6.32
CA THR A 475 41.97 3.96 -7.08
C THR A 475 42.75 2.97 -6.24
N TYR A 476 43.05 1.81 -6.81
CA TYR A 476 43.94 0.81 -6.25
C TYR A 476 45.21 0.82 -7.11
N THR A 477 46.25 1.45 -6.57
CA THR A 477 47.48 1.76 -7.34
C THR A 477 48.28 0.51 -7.70
N ALA A 478 49.07 0.58 -8.77
CA ALA A 478 49.96 -0.50 -9.18
C ALA A 478 50.95 -0.89 -8.07
N GLU A 479 51.42 0.11 -7.29
CA GLU A 479 52.31 -0.10 -6.13
C GLU A 479 51.62 -0.92 -5.04
N GLU A 480 50.39 -0.54 -4.70
CA GLU A 480 49.61 -1.30 -3.70
C GLU A 480 49.29 -2.71 -4.17
N GLN A 481 48.95 -2.89 -5.46
CA GLN A 481 48.72 -4.21 -6.07
C GLN A 481 49.95 -5.09 -5.94
N ALA A 482 51.14 -4.54 -6.24
CA ALA A 482 52.41 -5.25 -6.11
C ALA A 482 52.74 -5.58 -4.61
N ALA A 483 52.40 -4.70 -3.68
CA ALA A 483 52.56 -4.96 -2.25
C ALA A 483 51.63 -6.07 -1.73
N ASP A 484 50.42 -6.15 -2.25
CA ASP A 484 49.37 -7.08 -1.78
C ASP A 484 49.46 -8.47 -2.42
N PHE A 485 49.94 -8.54 -3.68
CA PHE A 485 49.94 -9.80 -4.45
C PHE A 485 51.32 -10.19 -5.04
N GLY A 486 52.34 -9.39 -4.90
CA GLY A 486 53.72 -9.65 -5.37
C GLY A 486 54.00 -9.17 -6.76
#